data_80771ef1fd77df715c5af972dd825ba0
#
_entry.id   80771ef1fd77df715c5af972dd825ba0
#
_cell.length_a   1.000
_cell.length_b   1.000
_cell.length_c   1.000
_cell.angle_alpha   90.00
_cell.angle_beta   90.00
_cell.angle_gamma   90.00
#
_symmetry.space_group_name_H-M   'P 1'
#
loop_
_entity.id
_entity.type
_entity.pdbx_description
1 polymer ?
#
loop_
_entity_poly.entity_id
_entity_poly.type
_entity_poly.pdbx_seq_one_letter_code
_entity_poly.pdbx_strand_id
1 'polypeptide(L)'
;DMAVRNIEMLGQLFPNCLTETKNAEGKVVQAIDFDKLRQELACEVVEGAEERYQFTWPDKRAAIRLANAPINKTLRPCREESVDFDNTENLYIEGDNLEVLKLLRENYLGKVKMIYIDPPYNTGNDFVYNDDFAQSQAEFAGQSGLFDEEGNRMVDPMVQNTESNGRFHTDWLNMIYPRL
;
A
#
# COMPACT_ATOMS: atom_id res chain seq x y z
N ASP A 1 2.52 -11.42 -6.19
CA ASP A 1 2.95 -10.02 -6.11
C ASP A 1 2.37 -9.27 -7.32
N MET A 2 1.63 -8.18 -7.07
CA MET A 2 0.98 -7.38 -8.12
C MET A 2 1.99 -6.76 -9.09
N ALA A 3 3.17 -6.39 -8.61
CA ALA A 3 4.22 -5.86 -9.48
C ALA A 3 4.68 -6.91 -10.50
N VAL A 4 4.87 -8.14 -10.08
CA VAL A 4 5.24 -9.26 -10.97
C VAL A 4 4.14 -9.48 -12.01
N ARG A 5 2.88 -9.54 -11.58
CA ARG A 5 1.74 -9.69 -12.49
C ARG A 5 1.63 -8.54 -13.50
N ASN A 6 1.87 -7.31 -13.05
CA ASN A 6 1.86 -6.14 -13.93
C ASN A 6 3.01 -6.19 -14.95
N ILE A 7 4.20 -6.66 -14.56
CA ILE A 7 5.34 -6.87 -15.46
C ILE A 7 4.99 -7.93 -16.51
N GLU A 8 4.39 -9.05 -16.08
CA GLU A 8 3.94 -10.11 -17.00
C GLU A 8 2.90 -9.59 -18.00
N MET A 9 1.90 -8.83 -17.53
CA MET A 9 0.88 -8.24 -18.40
C MET A 9 1.46 -7.24 -19.40
N LEU A 10 2.34 -6.34 -18.94
CA LEU A 10 3.03 -5.40 -19.82
C LEU A 10 3.93 -6.13 -20.81
N GLY A 11 4.61 -7.18 -20.39
CA GLY A 11 5.43 -8.01 -21.26
C GLY A 11 4.65 -8.75 -22.33
N GLN A 12 3.39 -9.12 -22.08
CA GLN A 12 2.51 -9.68 -23.10
C GLN A 12 2.07 -8.65 -24.14
N LEU A 13 1.82 -7.41 -23.72
CA LEU A 13 1.42 -6.32 -24.62
C LEU A 13 2.61 -5.73 -25.38
N PHE A 14 3.76 -5.62 -24.73
CA PHE A 14 4.98 -4.98 -25.25
C PHE A 14 6.21 -5.88 -25.01
N PRO A 15 6.37 -6.98 -25.74
CA PRO A 15 7.45 -7.95 -25.50
C PRO A 15 8.86 -7.33 -25.58
N ASN A 16 9.04 -6.33 -26.46
CA ASN A 16 10.33 -5.64 -26.63
C ASN A 16 10.76 -4.82 -25.40
N CYS A 17 9.83 -4.53 -24.47
CA CYS A 17 10.08 -3.78 -23.26
C CYS A 17 10.49 -4.67 -22.08
N LEU A 18 10.45 -6.00 -22.22
CA LEU A 18 10.96 -6.90 -21.21
C LEU A 18 12.47 -6.85 -21.15
N THR A 19 12.99 -6.77 -19.93
CA THR A 19 14.42 -6.83 -19.64
C THR A 19 14.66 -7.63 -18.37
N GLU A 20 15.91 -7.88 -18.03
CA GLU A 20 16.30 -8.54 -16.80
C GLU A 20 17.08 -7.56 -15.91
N THR A 21 16.85 -7.63 -14.62
CA THR A 21 17.59 -6.88 -13.62
C THR A 21 17.90 -7.77 -12.41
N LYS A 22 18.80 -7.32 -11.54
CA LYS A 22 19.07 -8.00 -10.26
C LYS A 22 18.26 -7.32 -9.15
N ASN A 23 17.53 -8.13 -8.38
CA ASN A 23 16.88 -7.64 -7.17
C ASN A 23 17.87 -7.38 -6.04
N ALA A 24 17.41 -6.91 -4.90
CA ALA A 24 18.24 -6.63 -3.72
C ALA A 24 19.02 -7.84 -3.20
N GLU A 25 18.57 -9.05 -3.51
CA GLU A 25 19.20 -10.33 -3.13
C GLU A 25 20.19 -10.83 -4.21
N GLY A 26 20.40 -10.05 -5.28
CA GLY A 26 21.28 -10.42 -6.39
C GLY A 26 20.70 -11.43 -7.37
N LYS A 27 19.43 -11.83 -7.21
CA LYS A 27 18.75 -12.77 -8.11
C LYS A 27 18.25 -12.04 -9.36
N VAL A 28 18.44 -12.64 -10.53
CA VAL A 28 17.91 -12.11 -11.79
C VAL A 28 16.40 -12.22 -11.80
N VAL A 29 15.73 -11.11 -12.06
CA VAL A 29 14.27 -11.00 -12.17
C VAL A 29 13.90 -10.25 -13.44
N GLN A 30 12.70 -10.54 -13.97
CA GLN A 30 12.16 -9.78 -15.10
C GLN A 30 11.76 -8.38 -14.65
N ALA A 31 12.01 -7.42 -15.52
CA ALA A 31 11.67 -6.02 -15.33
C ALA A 31 11.17 -5.41 -16.65
N ILE A 32 10.63 -4.21 -16.57
CA ILE A 32 10.24 -3.42 -17.74
C ILE A 32 11.29 -2.34 -18.01
N ASP A 33 11.78 -2.30 -19.22
CA ASP A 33 12.55 -1.19 -19.75
C ASP A 33 11.60 -0.03 -20.09
N PHE A 34 11.55 0.96 -19.20
CA PHE A 34 10.62 2.07 -19.34
C PHE A 34 11.01 3.02 -20.49
N ASP A 35 12.27 3.05 -20.91
CA ASP A 35 12.68 3.87 -22.05
C ASP A 35 12.18 3.23 -23.34
N LYS A 36 12.26 1.92 -23.48
CA LYS A 36 11.66 1.19 -24.60
C LYS A 36 10.13 1.29 -24.58
N LEU A 37 9.51 1.10 -23.42
CA LEU A 37 8.05 1.22 -23.30
C LEU A 37 7.58 2.63 -23.70
N ARG A 38 8.34 3.66 -23.33
CA ARG A 38 8.08 5.03 -23.75
C ARG A 38 8.14 5.18 -25.26
N GLN A 39 9.14 4.58 -25.90
CA GLN A 39 9.28 4.63 -27.36
C GLN A 39 8.13 3.91 -28.08
N GLU A 40 7.72 2.76 -27.57
CA GLU A 40 6.58 1.98 -28.13
C GLU A 40 5.24 2.71 -27.98
N LEU A 41 5.08 3.53 -26.94
CA LEU A 41 3.82 4.24 -26.67
C LEU A 41 3.79 5.67 -27.26
N ALA A 42 4.91 6.14 -27.82
CA ALA A 42 5.03 7.53 -28.22
C ALA A 42 4.54 7.79 -29.64
N CYS A 43 3.35 8.36 -29.76
CA CYS A 43 3.04 9.27 -30.88
C CYS A 43 3.53 10.69 -30.58
N GLU A 44 3.57 11.08 -29.28
CA GLU A 44 4.15 12.34 -28.79
C GLU A 44 4.83 12.06 -27.45
N VAL A 45 6.13 12.24 -27.37
CA VAL A 45 6.91 12.05 -26.15
C VAL A 45 6.89 13.32 -25.33
N VAL A 46 6.26 13.29 -24.14
CA VAL A 46 6.44 14.33 -23.14
C VAL A 46 7.74 14.06 -22.39
N GLU A 47 8.80 14.74 -22.75
CA GLU A 47 10.11 14.67 -22.09
C GLU A 47 10.22 15.71 -20.99
N GLY A 48 10.72 15.28 -19.83
CA GLY A 48 11.07 16.15 -18.71
C GLY A 48 10.00 16.31 -17.63
N ALA A 49 10.44 16.86 -16.49
CA ALA A 49 9.58 17.12 -15.34
C ALA A 49 8.73 18.40 -15.49
N GLU A 50 9.08 19.26 -16.43
CA GLU A 50 8.53 20.61 -16.53
C GLU A 50 7.11 20.67 -17.11
N GLU A 51 6.69 19.66 -17.88
CA GLU A 51 5.37 19.65 -18.53
C GLU A 51 4.34 18.72 -17.83
N ARG A 52 4.73 18.09 -16.73
CA ARG A 52 3.83 17.20 -15.99
C ARG A 52 3.38 17.86 -14.70
N TYR A 53 2.10 18.14 -14.61
CA TYR A 53 1.50 18.43 -13.32
C TYR A 53 1.49 17.16 -12.48
N GLN A 54 2.37 17.08 -11.50
CA GLN A 54 2.51 15.91 -10.65
C GLN A 54 2.52 16.32 -9.17
N PHE A 55 1.57 15.78 -8.41
CA PHE A 55 1.59 15.87 -6.96
C PHE A 55 2.60 14.89 -6.39
N THR A 56 3.69 15.41 -5.81
CA THR A 56 4.77 14.60 -5.27
C THR A 56 5.20 15.11 -3.88
N TRP A 57 5.72 14.19 -3.07
CA TRP A 57 6.26 14.45 -1.74
C TRP A 57 7.36 13.43 -1.42
N PRO A 58 8.19 13.65 -0.38
CA PRO A 58 9.18 12.68 0.08
C PRO A 58 8.52 11.34 0.41
N ASP A 59 9.16 10.23 0.02
CA ASP A 59 8.72 8.85 0.26
C ASP A 59 7.45 8.39 -0.46
N LYS A 60 6.88 9.17 -1.39
CA LYS A 60 5.72 8.75 -2.20
C LYS A 60 5.92 7.37 -2.84
N ARG A 61 7.14 7.07 -3.34
CA ARG A 61 7.46 5.76 -3.94
C ARG A 61 7.43 4.63 -2.90
N ALA A 62 7.81 4.92 -1.66
CA ALA A 62 7.72 3.95 -0.57
C ALA A 62 6.26 3.66 -0.22
N ALA A 63 5.41 4.69 -0.15
CA ALA A 63 3.96 4.55 0.05
C ALA A 63 3.31 3.68 -1.03
N ILE A 64 3.68 3.85 -2.31
CA ILE A 64 3.21 3.01 -3.42
C ILE A 64 3.66 1.54 -3.23
N ARG A 65 4.92 1.31 -2.85
CA ARG A 65 5.41 -0.04 -2.59
C ARG A 65 4.67 -0.69 -1.41
N LEU A 66 4.39 0.08 -0.35
CA LEU A 66 3.64 -0.40 0.80
C LEU A 66 2.24 -0.86 0.42
N ALA A 67 1.51 -0.08 -0.39
CA ALA A 67 0.19 -0.47 -0.89
C ALA A 67 0.21 -1.78 -1.71
N ASN A 68 1.30 -2.05 -2.41
CA ASN A 68 1.48 -3.24 -3.24
C ASN A 68 2.17 -4.41 -2.54
N ALA A 69 2.67 -4.22 -1.33
CA ALA A 69 3.32 -5.29 -0.57
C ALA A 69 2.34 -6.43 -0.29
N PRO A 70 2.75 -7.69 -0.49
CA PRO A 70 1.90 -8.84 -0.22
C PRO A 70 1.57 -8.94 1.28
N ILE A 71 0.43 -9.56 1.57
CA ILE A 71 0.00 -9.85 2.93
C ILE A 71 -0.24 -11.35 3.09
N ASN A 72 0.12 -11.89 4.25
CA ASN A 72 -0.06 -13.30 4.62
C ASN A 72 -1.10 -13.51 5.73
N LYS A 73 -2.00 -12.54 5.89
CA LYS A 73 -3.11 -12.57 6.85
C LYS A 73 -4.40 -13.00 6.17
N THR A 74 -5.43 -13.31 6.97
CA THR A 74 -6.78 -13.64 6.50
C THR A 74 -7.83 -13.03 7.42
N LEU A 75 -9.05 -12.87 6.89
CA LEU A 75 -10.20 -12.47 7.68
C LEU A 75 -10.69 -13.65 8.52
N ARG A 76 -11.03 -13.41 9.78
CA ARG A 76 -11.65 -14.39 10.70
C ARG A 76 -13.11 -14.04 10.91
N PRO A 77 -14.03 -14.95 10.56
CA PRO A 77 -15.44 -14.75 10.89
C PRO A 77 -15.65 -14.71 12.41
N CYS A 78 -16.37 -13.70 12.89
CA CYS A 78 -16.79 -13.56 14.30
C CYS A 78 -18.31 -13.76 14.40
N ARG A 79 -18.75 -15.00 14.41
CA ARG A 79 -20.20 -15.35 14.41
C ARG A 79 -20.89 -14.92 15.69
N GLU A 80 -20.18 -14.97 16.82
CA GLU A 80 -20.72 -14.68 18.14
C GLU A 80 -21.13 -13.20 18.30
N GLU A 81 -20.45 -12.31 17.60
CA GLU A 81 -20.72 -10.86 17.60
C GLU A 81 -21.53 -10.39 16.39
N SER A 82 -21.85 -11.30 15.48
CA SER A 82 -22.56 -10.96 14.24
C SER A 82 -24.07 -11.11 14.42
N VAL A 83 -24.81 -10.18 13.83
CA VAL A 83 -26.28 -10.25 13.75
C VAL A 83 -26.64 -10.85 12.39
N ASP A 84 -27.36 -12.01 12.43
CA ASP A 84 -27.81 -12.73 11.24
C ASP A 84 -26.68 -13.04 10.23
N PHE A 85 -25.59 -13.60 10.74
CA PHE A 85 -24.35 -13.84 9.99
C PHE A 85 -24.56 -14.58 8.67
N ASP A 86 -25.48 -15.55 8.62
CA ASP A 86 -25.66 -16.40 7.46
C ASP A 86 -26.51 -15.76 6.34
N ASN A 87 -27.31 -14.74 6.64
CA ASN A 87 -28.20 -14.10 5.67
C ASN A 87 -27.88 -12.63 5.38
N THR A 88 -27.07 -11.97 6.22
CA THR A 88 -26.72 -10.57 6.00
C THR A 88 -25.78 -10.40 4.80
N GLU A 89 -25.99 -9.35 4.02
CA GLU A 89 -25.08 -8.92 2.96
C GLU A 89 -24.16 -7.78 3.42
N ASN A 90 -24.30 -7.32 4.69
CA ASN A 90 -23.48 -6.28 5.26
C ASN A 90 -22.25 -6.89 5.95
N LEU A 91 -21.10 -6.24 5.78
CA LEU A 91 -19.85 -6.64 6.40
C LEU A 91 -19.33 -5.51 7.30
N TYR A 92 -18.99 -5.86 8.53
CA TYR A 92 -18.18 -5.06 9.43
C TYR A 92 -16.83 -5.76 9.60
N ILE A 93 -15.74 -5.06 9.32
CA ILE A 93 -14.40 -5.64 9.40
C ILE A 93 -13.57 -4.76 10.32
N GLU A 94 -13.07 -5.35 11.39
CA GLU A 94 -12.20 -4.70 12.35
C GLU A 94 -10.73 -5.09 12.11
N GLY A 95 -9.84 -4.10 12.14
CA GLY A 95 -8.41 -4.30 11.96
C GLY A 95 -7.72 -3.09 11.32
N ASP A 96 -6.44 -3.25 11.02
CA ASP A 96 -5.71 -2.25 10.23
C ASP A 96 -6.32 -2.12 8.83
N ASN A 97 -6.75 -0.92 8.48
CA ASN A 97 -7.49 -0.69 7.24
C ASN A 97 -6.65 -0.94 5.98
N LEU A 98 -5.33 -0.71 5.99
CA LEU A 98 -4.46 -1.03 4.85
C LEU A 98 -4.39 -2.54 4.63
N GLU A 99 -4.28 -3.32 5.70
CA GLU A 99 -4.28 -4.78 5.62
C GLU A 99 -5.63 -5.31 5.13
N VAL A 100 -6.73 -4.77 5.66
CA VAL A 100 -8.09 -5.12 5.23
C VAL A 100 -8.30 -4.80 3.75
N LEU A 101 -7.91 -3.62 3.29
CA LEU A 101 -8.01 -3.23 1.88
C LEU A 101 -7.24 -4.19 0.95
N LYS A 102 -6.05 -4.63 1.35
CA LYS A 102 -5.28 -5.63 0.61
C LYS A 102 -6.00 -6.98 0.52
N LEU A 103 -6.63 -7.43 1.60
CA LEU A 103 -7.40 -8.67 1.62
C LEU A 103 -8.67 -8.59 0.76
N LEU A 104 -9.34 -7.45 0.76
CA LEU A 104 -10.55 -7.23 -0.03
C LEU A 104 -10.28 -7.08 -1.52
N ARG A 105 -9.09 -6.67 -1.91
CA ARG A 105 -8.73 -6.31 -3.28
C ARG A 105 -9.05 -7.40 -4.30
N GLU A 106 -8.81 -8.67 -3.99
CA GLU A 106 -9.06 -9.76 -4.94
C GLU A 106 -10.55 -9.95 -5.25
N ASN A 107 -11.40 -9.75 -4.26
CA ASN A 107 -12.84 -10.01 -4.38
C ASN A 107 -13.66 -8.78 -4.78
N TYR A 108 -13.18 -7.57 -4.46
CA TYR A 108 -13.94 -6.32 -4.60
C TYR A 108 -13.33 -5.33 -5.58
N LEU A 109 -12.20 -5.63 -6.23
CA LEU A 109 -11.61 -4.76 -7.24
C LEU A 109 -12.62 -4.47 -8.36
N GLY A 110 -12.87 -3.18 -8.61
CA GLY A 110 -13.82 -2.74 -9.63
C GLY A 110 -15.31 -2.95 -9.29
N LYS A 111 -15.63 -3.43 -8.08
CA LYS A 111 -17.02 -3.70 -7.64
C LYS A 111 -17.57 -2.65 -6.69
N VAL A 112 -16.72 -1.82 -6.10
CA VAL A 112 -17.13 -0.79 -5.16
C VAL A 112 -17.81 0.35 -5.91
N LYS A 113 -19.03 0.68 -5.51
CA LYS A 113 -19.84 1.72 -6.13
C LYS A 113 -19.62 3.09 -5.47
N MET A 114 -19.41 3.13 -4.19
CA MET A 114 -19.19 4.36 -3.42
C MET A 114 -18.23 4.06 -2.25
N ILE A 115 -17.32 4.99 -1.98
CA ILE A 115 -16.43 4.97 -0.83
C ILE A 115 -16.70 6.24 -0.03
N TYR A 116 -17.04 6.06 1.25
CA TYR A 116 -17.18 7.15 2.22
C TYR A 116 -16.10 6.99 3.29
N ILE A 117 -15.29 8.01 3.52
CA ILE A 117 -14.19 7.98 4.48
C ILE A 117 -14.29 9.14 5.47
N ASP A 118 -13.80 8.88 6.67
CA ASP A 118 -13.57 9.89 7.71
C ASP A 118 -12.09 9.77 8.16
N PRO A 119 -11.15 10.35 7.39
CA PRO A 119 -9.73 10.21 7.66
C PRO A 119 -9.28 11.20 8.73
N PRO A 120 -8.10 11.01 9.37
CA PRO A 120 -7.44 12.06 10.14
C PRO A 120 -7.23 13.30 9.26
N TYR A 121 -7.63 14.47 9.77
CA TYR A 121 -7.63 15.72 9.00
C TYR A 121 -6.31 16.48 9.01
N ASN A 122 -5.28 15.95 9.67
CA ASN A 122 -3.95 16.56 9.81
C ASN A 122 -3.99 17.95 10.48
N THR A 123 -4.70 18.05 11.58
CA THR A 123 -4.93 19.31 12.34
C THR A 123 -3.84 19.61 13.37
N GLY A 124 -2.79 18.77 13.45
CA GLY A 124 -1.73 18.89 14.46
C GLY A 124 -2.01 18.13 15.77
N ASN A 125 -3.26 17.68 15.96
CA ASN A 125 -3.67 16.85 17.09
C ASN A 125 -4.04 15.41 16.67
N ASP A 126 -4.05 15.14 15.39
CA ASP A 126 -4.41 13.85 14.85
C ASP A 126 -3.28 12.83 15.05
N PHE A 127 -3.68 11.58 15.19
CA PHE A 127 -2.76 10.46 15.20
C PHE A 127 -2.61 9.91 13.79
N VAL A 128 -1.38 9.58 13.42
CA VAL A 128 -1.05 8.87 12.17
C VAL A 128 -0.45 7.52 12.52
N TYR A 129 -0.68 6.53 11.66
CA TYR A 129 0.03 5.26 11.79
C TYR A 129 1.51 5.49 11.47
N ASN A 130 2.37 4.94 12.32
CA ASN A 130 3.80 4.89 12.04
C ASN A 130 4.05 3.72 11.07
N ASP A 131 3.74 3.94 9.81
CA ASP A 131 4.12 3.03 8.73
C ASP A 131 5.62 3.25 8.47
N ASP A 132 6.47 2.61 9.27
CA ASP A 132 7.92 2.80 9.19
C ASP A 132 8.46 2.21 7.88
N PHE A 133 8.67 3.07 6.90
CA PHE A 133 9.17 2.70 5.58
C PHE A 133 10.65 2.26 5.58
N ALA A 134 11.34 2.44 6.71
CA ALA A 134 12.76 2.13 6.84
C ALA A 134 13.03 0.73 7.38
N GLN A 135 12.02 0.06 7.98
CA GLN A 135 12.24 -1.25 8.59
C GLN A 135 12.02 -2.40 7.59
N SER A 136 13.01 -3.29 7.50
CA SER A 136 12.86 -4.55 6.80
C SER A 136 11.90 -5.49 7.53
N GLN A 137 11.23 -6.41 6.81
CA GLN A 137 10.36 -7.44 7.43
C GLN A 137 11.05 -8.23 8.56
N ALA A 138 12.37 -8.36 8.52
CA ALA A 138 13.17 -9.05 9.54
C ALA A 138 13.29 -8.25 10.85
N GLU A 139 13.36 -6.91 10.77
CA GLU A 139 13.37 -6.03 11.94
C GLU A 139 11.99 -5.95 12.59
N PHE A 140 10.92 -5.98 11.78
CA PHE A 140 9.54 -6.04 12.28
C PHE A 140 9.24 -7.35 13.02
N ALA A 141 9.77 -8.47 12.57
CA ALA A 141 9.66 -9.77 13.24
C ALA A 141 10.49 -9.86 14.53
N GLY A 142 11.62 -9.14 14.61
CA GLY A 142 12.49 -9.09 15.81
C GLY A 142 11.95 -8.20 16.93
N GLN A 143 11.04 -7.26 16.63
CA GLN A 143 10.32 -6.43 17.60
C GLN A 143 9.02 -7.08 18.10
N SER A 144 8.88 -8.40 17.99
CA SER A 144 7.71 -9.19 18.37
C SER A 144 7.34 -9.19 19.86
N GLY A 145 7.81 -8.24 20.66
CA GLY A 145 7.22 -7.87 21.94
C GLY A 145 5.96 -6.98 21.82
N LEU A 146 5.45 -6.80 20.60
CA LEU A 146 4.26 -5.97 20.31
C LEU A 146 2.93 -6.74 20.42
N PHE A 147 3.00 -8.05 20.50
CA PHE A 147 1.82 -8.91 20.63
C PHE A 147 1.94 -9.73 21.90
N ASP A 148 0.83 -9.89 22.63
CA ASP A 148 0.74 -10.82 23.74
C ASP A 148 0.72 -12.28 23.25
N GLU A 149 0.76 -13.23 24.18
CA GLU A 149 0.69 -14.67 23.88
C GLU A 149 -0.63 -15.07 23.19
N GLU A 150 -1.64 -14.20 23.25
CA GLU A 150 -2.97 -14.38 22.67
C GLU A 150 -3.09 -13.74 21.28
N GLY A 151 -2.04 -13.05 20.80
CA GLY A 151 -1.97 -12.40 19.48
C GLY A 151 -2.58 -11.01 19.44
N ASN A 152 -2.86 -10.38 20.60
CA ASN A 152 -3.35 -9.01 20.67
C ASN A 152 -2.18 -8.03 20.65
N ARG A 153 -2.37 -6.91 19.97
CA ARG A 153 -1.34 -5.88 19.85
C ARG A 153 -1.18 -5.09 21.15
N MET A 154 0.02 -5.13 21.74
CA MET A 154 0.33 -4.47 23.02
C MET A 154 0.68 -2.98 22.90
N VAL A 155 1.03 -2.50 21.71
CA VAL A 155 1.45 -1.12 21.47
C VAL A 155 0.61 -0.50 20.36
N ASP A 156 0.06 0.67 20.64
CA ASP A 156 -0.65 1.45 19.63
C ASP A 156 0.34 1.96 18.58
N PRO A 157 0.19 1.62 17.29
CA PRO A 157 1.06 2.08 16.23
C PRO A 157 0.84 3.55 15.87
N MET A 158 -0.13 4.20 16.48
CA MET A 158 -0.48 5.58 16.19
C MET A 158 0.42 6.54 16.96
N VAL A 159 1.03 7.45 16.23
CA VAL A 159 1.86 8.53 16.76
C VAL A 159 1.16 9.86 16.47
N GLN A 160 1.15 10.76 17.46
CA GLN A 160 0.60 12.09 17.25
C GLN A 160 1.44 12.87 16.24
N ASN A 161 0.82 13.32 15.17
CA ASN A 161 1.45 14.14 14.13
C ASN A 161 1.25 15.63 14.48
N THR A 162 2.28 16.25 15.01
CA THR A 162 2.22 17.65 15.46
C THR A 162 2.77 18.59 14.39
N GLU A 163 2.29 19.82 14.34
CA GLU A 163 2.77 20.85 13.40
C GLU A 163 4.27 21.17 13.56
N SER A 164 4.86 20.87 14.71
CA SER A 164 6.30 21.02 14.95
C SER A 164 7.15 19.96 14.25
N ASN A 165 6.53 18.88 13.76
CA ASN A 165 7.21 17.86 12.97
C ASN A 165 7.57 18.43 11.59
N GLY A 166 8.84 18.47 11.25
CA GLY A 166 9.31 18.91 9.92
C GLY A 166 8.78 18.05 8.75
N ARG A 167 8.19 16.89 9.06
CA ARG A 167 7.56 15.98 8.10
C ARG A 167 6.03 15.95 8.21
N PHE A 168 5.42 16.91 8.86
CA PHE A 168 4.00 16.97 9.20
C PHE A 168 3.07 16.55 8.04
N HIS A 169 3.20 17.18 6.87
CA HIS A 169 2.41 16.81 5.71
C HIS A 169 2.86 15.50 5.06
N THR A 170 4.16 15.24 5.05
CA THR A 170 4.75 14.04 4.46
C THR A 170 4.28 12.77 5.17
N ASP A 171 4.31 12.76 6.49
CA ASP A 171 3.93 11.59 7.28
C ASP A 171 2.43 11.32 7.15
N TRP A 172 1.60 12.34 7.14
CA TRP A 172 0.18 12.21 6.86
C TRP A 172 -0.10 11.67 5.44
N LEU A 173 0.58 12.21 4.43
CA LEU A 173 0.44 11.76 3.04
C LEU A 173 0.90 10.30 2.86
N ASN A 174 2.00 9.92 3.49
CA ASN A 174 2.51 8.57 3.45
C ASN A 174 1.57 7.56 4.12
N MET A 175 0.87 7.97 5.17
CA MET A 175 -0.15 7.16 5.83
C MET A 175 -1.42 7.06 4.99
N ILE A 176 -1.94 8.17 4.48
CA ILE A 176 -3.24 8.22 3.80
C ILE A 176 -3.18 7.59 2.39
N TYR A 177 -2.15 7.89 1.61
CA TYR A 177 -2.06 7.52 0.20
C TYR A 177 -2.13 6.01 -0.08
N PRO A 178 -1.49 5.13 0.70
CA PRO A 178 -1.62 3.67 0.50
C PRO A 178 -3.03 3.12 0.73
N ARG A 179 -3.88 3.90 1.40
CA ARG A 179 -5.24 3.53 1.81
C ARG A 179 -6.32 4.07 0.86
N LEU A 180 -5.95 4.95 -0.06
CA LEU A 180 -6.80 5.47 -1.13
C LEU A 180 -6.67 4.67 -2.43
#